data_c25db12c23bc146648e9b5d20f29d88d
#
_entry.id   c25db12c23bc146648e9b5d20f29d88d
#
_cell.length_a   1.000
_cell.length_b   1.000
_cell.length_c   1.000
_cell.angle_alpha   90.00
_cell.angle_beta   90.00
_cell.angle_gamma   90.00
#
_symmetry.space_group_name_H-M   'P 1'
#
loop_
_entity.id
_entity.type
_entity.pdbx_description
1 polymer ?
#
loop_
_entity_poly.entity_id
_entity_poly.type
_entity_poly.pdbx_seq_one_letter_code
_entity_poly.pdbx_strand_id
1 'polypeptide(L)'
;MLDDGTWAQVLTDFRTWLRFGRCLTDLHVWWPGIFPDGMAPKSGWHDGALEFWQSPVPCPHRSGGKEGVRTLDMAADSDYIVGSFQQAYGIDLTNPALDMHWHRFQALVRSLPQDTIVSRIVGWRSWTPTRSRKKPDEAARQLRDAWSLERIQDPGAVAEQQELLGSVAEAFEREMDADGK
;
A
#
# COMPACT_ATOMS: atom_id res chain seq x y z
N MET A 1 -8.00 -25.13 4.02
CA MET A 1 -8.30 -26.56 3.84
C MET A 1 -8.58 -26.79 2.36
N LEU A 2 -8.08 -27.87 1.77
CA LEU A 2 -8.33 -28.21 0.37
C LEU A 2 -9.68 -28.96 0.22
N ASP A 3 -10.16 -29.10 -1.02
CA ASP A 3 -11.45 -29.77 -1.29
C ASP A 3 -11.48 -31.24 -0.83
N ASP A 4 -10.31 -31.89 -0.75
CA ASP A 4 -10.14 -33.27 -0.25
C ASP A 4 -9.99 -33.34 1.28
N GLY A 5 -10.12 -32.25 2.01
CA GLY A 5 -9.98 -32.16 3.45
C GLY A 5 -8.55 -32.11 3.95
N THR A 6 -7.54 -32.04 3.07
CA THR A 6 -6.14 -31.89 3.46
C THR A 6 -5.76 -30.42 3.71
N TRP A 7 -4.58 -30.19 4.27
CA TRP A 7 -4.04 -28.85 4.52
C TRP A 7 -2.86 -28.59 3.60
N ALA A 8 -2.84 -27.41 2.96
CA ALA A 8 -1.68 -26.93 2.24
C ALA A 8 -0.87 -25.98 3.11
N GLN A 9 0.46 -26.15 3.08
CA GLN A 9 1.38 -25.22 3.74
C GLN A 9 1.55 -23.99 2.85
N VAL A 10 1.49 -22.79 3.44
CA VAL A 10 1.71 -21.51 2.75
C VAL A 10 2.83 -20.71 3.40
N LEU A 11 3.50 -19.88 2.63
CA LEU A 11 4.44 -18.89 3.15
C LEU A 11 3.67 -17.81 3.91
N THR A 12 4.19 -17.37 5.04
CA THR A 12 3.51 -16.36 5.89
C THR A 12 4.16 -14.99 5.85
N ASP A 13 5.24 -14.83 5.10
CA ASP A 13 5.96 -13.57 4.93
C ASP A 13 5.07 -12.50 4.27
N PHE A 14 5.14 -11.28 4.80
CA PHE A 14 4.28 -10.19 4.37
C PHE A 14 4.50 -9.77 2.90
N ARG A 15 5.73 -9.87 2.35
CA ARG A 15 6.03 -9.51 0.97
C ARG A 15 5.36 -10.46 -0.02
N THR A 16 5.32 -11.74 0.34
CA THR A 16 4.60 -12.78 -0.42
C THR A 16 3.13 -12.42 -0.53
N TRP A 17 2.50 -12.03 0.58
CA TRP A 17 1.07 -11.72 0.60
C TRP A 17 0.73 -10.34 0.02
N LEU A 18 1.67 -9.39 0.04
CA LEU A 18 1.53 -8.15 -0.74
C LEU A 18 1.50 -8.43 -2.24
N ARG A 19 2.38 -9.32 -2.74
CA ARG A 19 2.39 -9.73 -4.15
C ARG A 19 1.10 -10.47 -4.51
N PHE A 20 0.65 -11.39 -3.67
CA PHE A 20 -0.63 -12.08 -3.86
C PHE A 20 -1.79 -11.09 -3.97
N GLY A 21 -1.92 -10.17 -3.04
CA GLY A 21 -2.95 -9.13 -3.07
C GLY A 21 -2.90 -8.28 -4.34
N ARG A 22 -1.69 -7.88 -4.80
CA ARG A 22 -1.52 -7.15 -6.06
C ARG A 22 -1.96 -7.98 -7.27
N CYS A 23 -1.62 -9.26 -7.32
CA CYS A 23 -2.07 -10.13 -8.41
C CYS A 23 -3.59 -10.22 -8.46
N LEU A 24 -4.26 -10.32 -7.32
CA LEU A 24 -5.72 -10.37 -7.24
C LEU A 24 -6.38 -9.03 -7.61
N THR A 25 -5.88 -7.92 -7.09
CA THR A 25 -6.54 -6.61 -7.21
C THR A 25 -6.22 -5.90 -8.52
N ASP A 26 -4.97 -5.94 -8.95
CA ASP A 26 -4.48 -5.14 -10.07
C ASP A 26 -4.42 -5.96 -11.37
N LEU A 27 -4.02 -7.24 -11.29
CA LEU A 27 -3.86 -8.12 -12.44
C LEU A 27 -5.02 -9.10 -12.64
N HIS A 28 -5.90 -9.23 -11.65
CA HIS A 28 -7.00 -10.19 -11.62
C HIS A 28 -6.55 -11.65 -11.88
N VAL A 29 -5.37 -12.00 -11.37
CA VAL A 29 -4.74 -13.30 -11.57
C VAL A 29 -4.48 -13.98 -10.24
N TRP A 30 -4.79 -15.28 -10.15
CA TRP A 30 -4.40 -16.11 -9.03
C TRP A 30 -2.92 -16.44 -9.10
N TRP A 31 -2.18 -16.14 -8.04
CA TRP A 31 -0.74 -16.32 -7.99
C TRP A 31 -0.34 -17.43 -7.01
N PRO A 32 0.23 -18.55 -7.53
CA PRO A 32 0.62 -19.69 -6.71
C PRO A 32 1.89 -19.49 -5.87
N GLY A 33 2.57 -18.36 -6.01
CA GLY A 33 3.80 -18.05 -5.29
C GLY A 33 3.68 -17.92 -3.77
N ILE A 34 2.48 -18.10 -3.22
CA ILE A 34 2.26 -18.24 -1.77
C ILE A 34 2.65 -19.62 -1.24
N PHE A 35 2.86 -20.61 -2.11
CA PHE A 35 3.31 -21.94 -1.72
C PHE A 35 4.84 -22.03 -1.73
N PRO A 36 5.46 -22.81 -0.80
CA PRO A 36 6.93 -22.86 -0.65
C PRO A 36 7.68 -23.30 -1.91
N ASP A 37 7.07 -24.14 -2.72
CA ASP A 37 7.61 -24.66 -4.00
C ASP A 37 7.10 -23.89 -5.23
N GLY A 38 6.25 -22.87 -5.03
CA GLY A 38 5.61 -22.13 -6.11
C GLY A 38 4.54 -22.91 -6.88
N MET A 39 4.18 -24.10 -6.42
CA MET A 39 3.20 -24.98 -7.05
C MET A 39 1.90 -25.00 -6.24
N ALA A 40 0.82 -24.52 -6.85
CA ALA A 40 -0.49 -24.58 -6.23
C ALA A 40 -1.03 -26.02 -6.21
N PRO A 41 -1.75 -26.43 -5.15
CA PRO A 41 -2.56 -27.64 -5.17
C PRO A 41 -3.56 -27.63 -6.34
N LYS A 42 -4.01 -28.80 -6.77
CA LYS A 42 -4.86 -28.94 -7.96
C LYS A 42 -6.19 -28.17 -7.84
N SER A 43 -6.76 -28.08 -6.65
CA SER A 43 -8.03 -27.39 -6.40
C SER A 43 -8.19 -26.98 -4.93
N GLY A 44 -9.20 -26.16 -4.63
CA GLY A 44 -9.68 -25.86 -3.27
C GLY A 44 -8.81 -24.93 -2.42
N TRP A 45 -7.75 -24.34 -2.96
CA TRP A 45 -6.86 -23.48 -2.18
C TRP A 45 -7.24 -21.98 -2.21
N HIS A 46 -8.03 -21.57 -3.18
CA HIS A 46 -8.32 -20.17 -3.44
C HIS A 46 -9.03 -19.48 -2.27
N ASP A 47 -10.08 -20.11 -1.76
CA ASP A 47 -10.87 -19.55 -0.66
C ASP A 47 -10.06 -19.43 0.61
N GLY A 48 -9.25 -20.47 0.94
CA GLY A 48 -8.35 -20.43 2.08
C GLY A 48 -7.24 -19.38 1.95
N ALA A 49 -6.71 -19.17 0.74
CA ALA A 49 -5.74 -18.12 0.47
C ALA A 49 -6.37 -16.73 0.61
N LEU A 50 -7.58 -16.54 0.11
CA LEU A 50 -8.31 -15.29 0.24
C LEU A 50 -8.66 -14.99 1.71
N GLU A 51 -9.11 -15.98 2.46
CA GLU A 51 -9.37 -15.86 3.89
C GLU A 51 -8.11 -15.48 4.67
N PHE A 52 -6.97 -16.11 4.38
CA PHE A 52 -5.69 -15.75 5.02
C PHE A 52 -5.23 -14.34 4.63
N TRP A 53 -5.39 -13.95 3.39
CA TRP A 53 -5.03 -12.60 2.92
C TRP A 53 -5.88 -11.52 3.58
N GLN A 54 -7.17 -11.78 3.75
CA GLN A 54 -8.07 -10.92 4.51
C GLN A 54 -7.71 -10.99 6.00
N SER A 55 -7.81 -9.87 6.68
CA SER A 55 -7.55 -9.88 8.11
C SER A 55 -8.68 -10.57 8.88
N PRO A 56 -8.34 -11.45 9.83
CA PRO A 56 -9.35 -12.07 10.70
C PRO A 56 -10.04 -11.06 11.63
N VAL A 57 -9.47 -9.88 11.82
CA VAL A 57 -10.08 -8.80 12.62
C VAL A 57 -10.70 -7.79 11.68
N PRO A 58 -12.04 -7.71 11.61
CA PRO A 58 -12.70 -6.70 10.81
C PRO A 58 -12.28 -5.32 11.30
N CYS A 59 -11.80 -4.48 10.38
CA CYS A 59 -11.59 -3.08 10.68
C CYS A 59 -12.96 -2.47 11.03
N PRO A 60 -13.13 -1.80 12.19
CA PRO A 60 -14.39 -1.13 12.49
C PRO A 60 -14.69 -0.18 11.33
N HIS A 61 -15.82 -0.39 10.67
CA HIS A 61 -16.26 0.50 9.62
C HIS A 61 -16.41 1.88 10.23
N ARG A 62 -15.58 2.85 9.82
CA ARG A 62 -15.88 4.25 10.07
C ARG A 62 -17.18 4.56 9.33
N SER A 63 -18.27 4.59 10.08
CA SER A 63 -19.56 5.07 9.58
C SER A 63 -19.37 6.49 9.03
N GLY A 64 -19.39 6.66 7.71
CA GLY A 64 -19.27 7.97 7.05
C GLY A 64 -18.35 8.04 5.83
N GLY A 65 -17.53 7.04 5.56
CA GLY A 65 -16.80 6.94 4.29
C GLY A 65 -17.73 6.48 3.18
N LYS A 66 -17.64 7.07 1.98
CA LYS A 66 -18.31 6.51 0.81
C LYS A 66 -17.78 5.09 0.60
N GLU A 67 -18.69 4.14 0.57
CA GLU A 67 -18.39 2.74 0.25
C GLU A 67 -17.62 2.70 -1.07
N GLY A 68 -16.42 2.09 -1.08
CA GLY A 68 -15.61 1.95 -2.29
C GLY A 68 -14.48 2.96 -2.49
N VAL A 69 -14.26 3.96 -1.63
CA VAL A 69 -13.08 4.84 -1.77
C VAL A 69 -11.84 4.14 -1.23
N ARG A 70 -10.94 3.77 -2.14
CA ARG A 70 -9.60 3.25 -1.80
C ARG A 70 -8.78 4.38 -1.18
N THR A 71 -8.43 4.27 0.11
CA THR A 71 -7.70 5.31 0.85
C THR A 71 -6.22 5.01 1.02
N LEU A 72 -5.80 3.77 0.77
CA LEU A 72 -4.42 3.31 0.83
C LEU A 72 -4.14 2.34 -0.32
N ASP A 73 -3.03 2.55 -1.00
CA ASP A 73 -2.52 1.66 -2.05
C ASP A 73 -1.12 1.19 -1.67
N MET A 74 -0.93 -0.13 -1.52
CA MET A 74 0.33 -0.70 -1.06
C MET A 74 1.49 -0.51 -2.04
N ALA A 75 1.20 -0.30 -3.32
CA ALA A 75 2.21 -0.05 -4.34
C ALA A 75 2.50 1.45 -4.47
N ALA A 76 1.47 2.26 -4.69
CA ALA A 76 1.62 3.71 -4.87
C ALA A 76 2.13 4.42 -3.59
N ASP A 77 1.79 3.88 -2.40
CA ASP A 77 2.16 4.47 -1.12
C ASP A 77 3.35 3.74 -0.44
N SER A 78 4.07 2.85 -1.16
CA SER A 78 5.11 1.99 -0.60
C SER A 78 6.17 2.77 0.20
N ASP A 79 6.69 3.85 -0.35
CA ASP A 79 7.76 4.65 0.26
C ASP A 79 7.28 5.34 1.55
N TYR A 80 6.04 5.82 1.54
CA TYR A 80 5.42 6.41 2.73
C TYR A 80 5.16 5.38 3.81
N ILE A 81 4.80 4.14 3.43
CA ILE A 81 4.65 3.02 4.36
C ILE A 81 6.00 2.67 4.99
N VAL A 82 7.06 2.53 4.19
CA VAL A 82 8.43 2.28 4.68
C VAL A 82 8.87 3.36 5.67
N GLY A 83 8.74 4.64 5.30
CA GLY A 83 9.10 5.76 6.17
C GLY A 83 8.28 5.80 7.47
N SER A 84 6.97 5.52 7.38
CA SER A 84 6.09 5.49 8.56
C SER A 84 6.41 4.33 9.50
N PHE A 85 6.79 3.15 8.98
CA PHE A 85 7.24 2.02 9.81
C PHE A 85 8.56 2.33 10.50
N GLN A 86 9.51 2.93 9.79
CA GLN A 86 10.76 3.37 10.38
C GLN A 86 10.55 4.40 11.48
N GLN A 87 9.68 5.39 11.24
CA GLN A 87 9.35 6.44 12.21
C GLN A 87 8.65 5.89 13.45
N ALA A 88 7.61 5.07 13.25
CA ALA A 88 6.72 4.64 14.34
C ALA A 88 7.26 3.47 15.14
N TYR A 89 7.97 2.54 14.48
CA TYR A 89 8.35 1.25 15.06
C TYR A 89 9.85 0.96 15.00
N GLY A 90 10.66 1.79 14.34
CA GLY A 90 12.07 1.51 14.09
C GLY A 90 12.28 0.30 13.16
N ILE A 91 11.28 -0.10 12.40
CA ILE A 91 11.31 -1.28 11.53
C ILE A 91 11.67 -0.83 10.12
N ASP A 92 12.77 -1.34 9.60
CA ASP A 92 13.15 -1.19 8.19
C ASP A 92 12.51 -2.30 7.35
N LEU A 93 11.43 -1.96 6.63
CA LEU A 93 10.74 -2.89 5.74
C LEU A 93 11.57 -3.27 4.49
N THR A 94 12.64 -2.53 4.19
CA THR A 94 13.52 -2.81 3.05
C THR A 94 14.58 -3.86 3.41
N ASN A 95 14.81 -4.11 4.70
CA ASN A 95 15.77 -5.11 5.15
C ASN A 95 15.36 -6.51 4.68
N PRO A 96 16.14 -7.18 3.79
CA PRO A 96 15.81 -8.51 3.27
C PRO A 96 15.77 -9.60 4.36
N ALA A 97 16.48 -9.41 5.47
CA ALA A 97 16.50 -10.35 6.60
C ALA A 97 15.30 -10.18 7.56
N LEU A 98 14.43 -9.20 7.32
CA LEU A 98 13.25 -9.00 8.14
C LEU A 98 12.26 -10.16 7.95
N ASP A 99 12.08 -10.96 9.00
CA ASP A 99 11.03 -11.97 9.08
C ASP A 99 9.78 -11.36 9.74
N MET A 100 8.75 -11.12 8.94
CA MET A 100 7.49 -10.53 9.40
C MET A 100 6.30 -11.27 8.82
N HIS A 101 5.50 -11.84 9.70
CA HIS A 101 4.25 -12.50 9.35
C HIS A 101 3.23 -11.50 8.77
N TRP A 102 2.48 -11.90 7.75
CA TRP A 102 1.49 -11.07 7.04
C TRP A 102 0.49 -10.37 7.99
N HIS A 103 -0.12 -11.11 8.91
CA HIS A 103 -1.09 -10.52 9.83
C HIS A 103 -0.46 -9.50 10.81
N ARG A 104 0.82 -9.71 11.18
CA ARG A 104 1.56 -8.73 11.98
C ARG A 104 1.77 -7.44 11.18
N PHE A 105 2.19 -7.56 9.92
CA PHE A 105 2.31 -6.40 9.03
C PHE A 105 0.99 -5.62 8.93
N GLN A 106 -0.12 -6.32 8.66
CA GLN A 106 -1.44 -5.70 8.58
C GLN A 106 -1.82 -4.99 9.89
N ALA A 107 -1.57 -5.61 11.05
CA ALA A 107 -1.85 -5.02 12.36
C ALA A 107 -1.05 -3.73 12.58
N LEU A 108 0.24 -3.73 12.23
CA LEU A 108 1.11 -2.56 12.34
C LEU A 108 0.67 -1.43 11.40
N VAL A 109 0.32 -1.74 10.15
CA VAL A 109 -0.23 -0.72 9.22
C VAL A 109 -1.47 -0.04 9.80
N ARG A 110 -2.39 -0.81 10.40
CA ARG A 110 -3.62 -0.26 11.01
C ARG A 110 -3.36 0.54 12.28
N SER A 111 -2.27 0.24 12.99
CA SER A 111 -1.90 0.87 14.25
C SER A 111 -0.94 2.04 14.07
N LEU A 112 -0.65 2.46 12.83
CA LEU A 112 0.23 3.60 12.59
C LEU A 112 -0.29 4.85 13.30
N PRO A 113 0.57 5.56 14.05
CA PRO A 113 0.23 6.81 14.71
C PRO A 113 -0.26 7.88 13.73
N GLN A 114 -1.13 8.78 14.20
CA GLN A 114 -1.74 9.83 13.36
C GLN A 114 -0.75 10.88 12.83
N ASP A 115 0.39 11.01 13.43
CA ASP A 115 1.48 11.91 13.02
C ASP A 115 2.34 11.34 11.89
N THR A 116 2.16 10.06 11.51
CA THR A 116 2.83 9.47 10.35
C THR A 116 2.25 10.00 9.04
N ILE A 117 3.09 10.03 7.99
CA ILE A 117 2.65 10.49 6.67
C ILE A 117 1.54 9.61 6.08
N VAL A 118 1.61 8.29 6.25
CA VAL A 118 0.56 7.37 5.78
C VAL A 118 -0.78 7.69 6.42
N SER A 119 -0.83 7.91 7.74
CA SER A 119 -2.07 8.24 8.44
C SER A 119 -2.66 9.58 7.97
N ARG A 120 -1.81 10.55 7.65
CA ARG A 120 -2.25 11.83 7.05
C ARG A 120 -2.81 11.66 5.65
N ILE A 121 -2.13 10.89 4.77
CA ILE A 121 -2.58 10.59 3.41
C ILE A 121 -3.95 9.91 3.44
N VAL A 122 -4.11 8.88 4.29
CA VAL A 122 -5.40 8.21 4.48
C VAL A 122 -6.47 9.19 4.98
N GLY A 123 -6.11 10.09 5.90
CA GLY A 123 -6.99 11.15 6.38
C GLY A 123 -7.43 12.11 5.27
N TRP A 124 -6.52 12.57 4.42
CA TRP A 124 -6.84 13.46 3.29
C TRP A 124 -7.72 12.77 2.26
N ARG A 125 -7.40 11.55 1.85
CA ARG A 125 -8.19 10.78 0.86
C ARG A 125 -9.59 10.44 1.39
N SER A 126 -9.73 10.18 2.69
CA SER A 126 -11.03 9.86 3.30
C SER A 126 -11.86 11.09 3.65
N TRP A 127 -11.31 12.30 3.48
CA TRP A 127 -12.01 13.51 3.82
C TRP A 127 -13.25 13.72 2.94
N THR A 128 -14.37 14.04 3.58
CA THR A 128 -15.64 14.36 2.91
C THR A 128 -16.17 15.70 3.40
N PRO A 129 -16.71 16.56 2.52
CA PRO A 129 -17.29 17.83 2.93
C PRO A 129 -18.47 17.62 3.87
N THR A 130 -18.44 18.27 5.01
CA THR A 130 -19.56 18.26 5.98
C THR A 130 -20.61 19.26 5.55
N ARG A 131 -21.87 18.83 5.41
CA ARG A 131 -23.01 19.71 5.03
C ARG A 131 -23.26 20.87 5.99
N SER A 132 -22.71 20.80 7.21
CA SER A 132 -22.94 21.79 8.27
C SER A 132 -22.05 23.04 8.18
N ARG A 133 -21.01 23.06 7.34
CA ARG A 133 -20.16 24.25 7.19
C ARG A 133 -20.63 25.11 6.04
N LYS A 134 -20.88 26.40 6.31
CA LYS A 134 -21.30 27.41 5.31
C LYS A 134 -20.26 27.66 4.19
N LYS A 135 -19.00 27.29 4.40
CA LYS A 135 -17.95 27.30 3.36
C LYS A 135 -17.24 25.93 3.37
N PRO A 136 -17.05 25.30 2.20
CA PRO A 136 -16.19 24.11 2.10
C PRO A 136 -14.78 24.48 2.54
N ASP A 137 -14.12 23.57 3.23
CA ASP A 137 -12.69 23.70 3.56
C ASP A 137 -11.89 23.47 2.29
N GLU A 138 -11.58 24.55 1.60
CA GLU A 138 -10.88 24.53 0.31
C GLU A 138 -9.49 23.88 0.41
N ALA A 139 -8.78 24.11 1.53
CA ALA A 139 -7.47 23.49 1.76
C ALA A 139 -7.57 21.97 1.89
N ALA A 140 -8.58 21.48 2.63
CA ALA A 140 -8.80 20.03 2.76
C ALA A 140 -9.22 19.39 1.43
N ARG A 141 -9.98 20.10 0.60
CA ARG A 141 -10.33 19.66 -0.74
C ARG A 141 -9.11 19.57 -1.65
N GLN A 142 -8.27 20.60 -1.66
CA GLN A 142 -7.03 20.61 -2.44
C GLN A 142 -6.09 19.48 -2.03
N LEU A 143 -5.94 19.22 -0.73
CA LEU A 143 -5.15 18.09 -0.24
C LEU A 143 -5.72 16.75 -0.70
N ARG A 144 -7.04 16.54 -0.57
CA ARG A 144 -7.68 15.31 -1.06
C ARG A 144 -7.44 15.10 -2.56
N ASP A 145 -7.63 16.17 -3.35
CA ASP A 145 -7.51 16.09 -4.80
C ASP A 145 -6.03 15.91 -5.23
N ALA A 146 -5.08 16.53 -4.52
CA ALA A 146 -3.65 16.36 -4.76
C ALA A 146 -3.14 14.95 -4.43
N TRP A 147 -3.70 14.31 -3.41
CA TRP A 147 -3.30 12.98 -2.95
C TRP A 147 -4.22 11.84 -3.43
N SER A 148 -5.14 12.13 -4.37
CA SER A 148 -6.03 11.09 -4.91
C SER A 148 -5.24 10.01 -5.64
N LEU A 149 -5.63 8.74 -5.47
CA LEU A 149 -4.97 7.61 -6.15
C LEU A 149 -5.16 7.68 -7.67
N GLU A 150 -6.28 8.22 -8.13
CA GLU A 150 -6.54 8.44 -9.56
C GLU A 150 -5.49 9.34 -10.19
N ARG A 151 -5.10 10.42 -9.49
CA ARG A 151 -4.07 11.35 -9.97
C ARG A 151 -2.67 10.74 -9.93
N ILE A 152 -2.36 9.94 -8.89
CA ILE A 152 -1.05 9.29 -8.74
C ILE A 152 -0.85 8.20 -9.80
N GLN A 153 -1.94 7.58 -10.26
CA GLN A 153 -1.93 6.53 -11.28
C GLN A 153 -2.14 7.08 -12.70
N ASP A 154 -2.33 8.39 -12.87
CA ASP A 154 -2.41 9.00 -14.18
C ASP A 154 -1.05 8.90 -14.89
N PRO A 155 -0.96 8.19 -16.04
CA PRO A 155 0.29 8.06 -16.79
C PRO A 155 0.92 9.40 -17.18
N GLY A 156 0.11 10.42 -17.41
CA GLY A 156 0.59 11.79 -17.72
C GLY A 156 1.27 12.44 -16.51
N ALA A 157 0.68 12.32 -15.32
CA ALA A 157 1.26 12.85 -14.09
C ALA A 157 2.56 12.12 -13.70
N VAL A 158 2.61 10.80 -13.91
CA VAL A 158 3.83 9.99 -13.68
C VAL A 158 4.93 10.38 -14.64
N ALA A 159 4.62 10.59 -15.93
CA ALA A 159 5.59 11.02 -16.93
C ALA A 159 6.15 12.43 -16.62
N GLU A 160 5.30 13.37 -16.24
CA GLU A 160 5.70 14.73 -15.83
C GLU A 160 6.62 14.71 -14.61
N GLN A 161 6.32 13.87 -13.64
CA GLN A 161 7.15 13.67 -12.44
C GLN A 161 8.50 13.04 -12.79
N GLN A 162 8.54 12.05 -13.68
CA GLN A 162 9.78 11.43 -14.15
C GLN A 162 10.65 12.40 -14.93
N GLU A 163 10.07 13.24 -15.78
CA GLU A 163 10.77 14.28 -16.51
C GLU A 163 11.38 15.33 -15.55
N LEU A 164 10.62 15.74 -14.53
CA LEU A 164 11.09 16.65 -13.51
C LEU A 164 12.28 16.03 -12.70
N LEU A 165 12.16 14.78 -12.30
CA LEU A 165 13.24 14.06 -11.59
C LEU A 165 14.48 13.90 -12.47
N GLY A 166 14.30 13.61 -13.76
CA GLY A 166 15.38 13.54 -14.74
C GLY A 166 16.13 14.87 -14.86
N SER A 167 15.39 15.97 -14.98
CA SER A 167 15.97 17.30 -15.08
C SER A 167 16.74 17.74 -13.82
N VAL A 168 16.25 17.35 -12.64
CA VAL A 168 16.94 17.59 -11.35
C VAL A 168 18.21 16.74 -11.25
N ALA A 169 18.18 15.48 -11.67
CA ALA A 169 19.35 14.60 -11.66
C ALA A 169 20.47 15.15 -12.60
N GLU A 170 20.10 15.56 -13.82
CA GLU A 170 21.04 16.18 -14.75
C GLU A 170 21.62 17.54 -14.25
N ALA A 171 20.83 18.31 -13.51
CA ALA A 171 21.30 19.53 -12.90
C ALA A 171 22.33 19.24 -11.79
N PHE A 172 22.07 18.21 -11.00
CA PHE A 172 22.96 17.76 -9.92
C PHE A 172 24.29 17.20 -10.46
N GLU A 173 24.26 16.40 -11.53
CA GLU A 173 25.46 15.90 -12.20
C GLU A 173 26.32 17.03 -12.75
N ARG A 174 25.71 18.06 -13.37
CA ARG A 174 26.41 19.25 -13.89
C ARG A 174 27.08 20.04 -12.78
N GLU A 175 26.46 20.15 -11.62
CA GLU A 175 27.00 20.88 -10.47
C GLU A 175 28.20 20.10 -9.85
N MET A 176 28.09 18.77 -9.73
CA MET A 176 29.21 17.94 -9.27
C MET A 176 30.42 17.95 -10.22
N ASP A 177 30.20 17.97 -11.52
CA ASP A 177 31.28 18.06 -12.53
C ASP A 177 31.95 19.45 -12.55
N ALA A 178 31.25 20.49 -12.13
CA ALA A 178 31.77 21.85 -12.01
C ALA A 178 32.65 22.05 -10.78
N ASP A 179 32.34 21.40 -9.65
CA ASP A 179 33.10 21.47 -8.39
C ASP A 179 34.34 20.53 -8.38
N GLY A 180 34.44 19.61 -9.33
CA GLY A 180 35.56 18.67 -9.47
C GLY A 180 36.74 19.15 -10.28
N LYS A 181 36.75 20.43 -10.71
CA LYS A 181 37.90 21.11 -11.38
C LYS A 181 38.53 22.17 -10.50
#